data_0fcbba41582088fc57513fc0a8023a0a
#
_entry.id   0fcbba41582088fc57513fc0a8023a0a
#
_cell.length_a   1.000
_cell.length_b   1.000
_cell.length_c   1.000
_cell.angle_alpha   90.00
_cell.angle_beta   90.00
_cell.angle_gamma   90.00
#
_symmetry.space_group_name_H-M   'P 1'
#
loop_
_entity.id
_entity.type
_entity.pdbx_description
1 polymer ?
#
loop_
_entity_poly.entity_id
_entity_poly.type
_entity_poly.pdbx_seq_one_letter_code
_entity_poly.pdbx_strand_id
1 'polypeptide(L)'
;MINIDALFQQARQHQQRGELAESLALFEQIIQQQANHADAWHGLGLIHAQQGNMSDAIACLQQAAALAPDNPAVHNNLGNAWKNTDQVEQAIAEYQQAIALAPDYAQAHNNLAGMYAGHNQYQQALHHYRLAVHAEPDFATAHFNLGLLLLQHQHVQPAETQFNNVLALNPEHLEAQFYLGVLALETGKLDEAEHAFEQVIARDHNHVQALCNLGTVALKRQEGQQAIDFFSKSLALDNDHIESRNNLAATFMHYDRFENALMHYDVLLKQDPDNIDYLYNSGVAQMALGHLNEASEQFEHLLSLQADHFSALNNLAAIFIRLDNRIKARELLERAVAANPADNASQHMLRALSGHSQKAETAPDYAANLFNNYALFYDQHLQQQLHYTLPNQVLKLLAELNIESSDHTLDLGCGTGLSGQVLRDISQHLDGVDIAGKMIAQAREKGIYDQLTEAELVTFLRDSPQQYNLIVALDVLPYLGDLDPLFTAVTQRLQQDAYFIFSTEISETSTWELQENARFRHHNDYLHELARQHGLSVVSQEVVIARRQEGNAVPEYLMAMKNI
;
A
#
# COMPACT_ATOMS: atom_id res chain seq x y z
N MET A 1 -7.57 -8.78 -76.82
CA MET A 1 -7.26 -7.77 -75.77
C MET A 1 -7.66 -8.37 -74.46
N ILE A 2 -6.73 -8.40 -73.51
CA ILE A 2 -7.04 -8.85 -72.18
C ILE A 2 -7.91 -7.77 -71.50
N ASN A 3 -9.00 -8.18 -70.89
CA ASN A 3 -9.92 -7.25 -70.24
C ASN A 3 -9.31 -6.88 -68.89
N ILE A 4 -8.71 -5.68 -68.78
CA ILE A 4 -8.04 -5.18 -67.61
C ILE A 4 -9.00 -5.09 -66.40
N ASP A 5 -10.25 -4.66 -66.63
CA ASP A 5 -11.26 -4.58 -65.54
C ASP A 5 -11.57 -5.97 -64.97
N ALA A 6 -11.62 -7.00 -65.82
CA ALA A 6 -11.84 -8.38 -65.39
C ALA A 6 -10.65 -8.89 -64.55
N LEU A 7 -9.41 -8.60 -64.97
CA LEU A 7 -8.21 -8.95 -64.21
C LEU A 7 -8.19 -8.21 -62.84
N PHE A 8 -8.56 -6.95 -62.83
CA PHE A 8 -8.62 -6.17 -61.58
C PHE A 8 -9.65 -6.72 -60.61
N GLN A 9 -10.82 -7.08 -61.07
CA GLN A 9 -11.83 -7.73 -60.22
C GLN A 9 -11.36 -9.09 -59.70
N GLN A 10 -10.67 -9.88 -60.49
CA GLN A 10 -10.07 -11.15 -60.07
C GLN A 10 -8.97 -10.92 -59.01
N ALA A 11 -8.09 -9.94 -59.23
CA ALA A 11 -7.05 -9.59 -58.24
C ALA A 11 -7.66 -9.20 -56.89
N ARG A 12 -8.70 -8.37 -56.87
CA ARG A 12 -9.43 -8.01 -55.67
C ARG A 12 -10.10 -9.19 -54.97
N GLN A 13 -10.69 -10.13 -55.74
CA GLN A 13 -11.29 -11.35 -55.20
C GLN A 13 -10.24 -12.24 -54.52
N HIS A 14 -9.06 -12.43 -55.14
CA HIS A 14 -7.95 -13.16 -54.53
C HIS A 14 -7.46 -12.46 -53.27
N GLN A 15 -7.34 -11.12 -53.27
CA GLN A 15 -6.97 -10.35 -52.09
C GLN A 15 -7.97 -10.54 -50.94
N GLN A 16 -9.27 -10.48 -51.21
CA GLN A 16 -10.33 -10.71 -50.19
C GLN A 16 -10.32 -12.13 -49.62
N ARG A 17 -9.87 -13.13 -50.41
CA ARG A 17 -9.72 -14.52 -49.94
C ARG A 17 -8.38 -14.80 -49.24
N GLY A 18 -7.51 -13.78 -49.11
CA GLY A 18 -6.17 -13.97 -48.53
C GLY A 18 -5.16 -14.66 -49.48
N GLU A 19 -5.53 -14.86 -50.76
CA GLU A 19 -4.68 -15.47 -51.78
C GLU A 19 -3.74 -14.39 -52.37
N LEU A 20 -2.77 -13.96 -51.50
CA LEU A 20 -1.96 -12.76 -51.75
C LEU A 20 -1.00 -12.90 -52.93
N ALA A 21 -0.45 -14.10 -53.16
CA ALA A 21 0.48 -14.35 -54.26
C ALA A 21 -0.21 -14.24 -55.65
N GLU A 22 -1.41 -14.80 -55.78
CA GLU A 22 -2.23 -14.75 -56.98
C GLU A 22 -2.70 -13.32 -57.25
N SER A 23 -3.13 -12.61 -56.22
CA SER A 23 -3.53 -11.21 -56.29
C SER A 23 -2.37 -10.32 -56.73
N LEU A 24 -1.17 -10.50 -56.15
CA LEU A 24 0.04 -9.76 -56.51
C LEU A 24 0.38 -9.94 -57.97
N ALA A 25 0.44 -11.20 -58.48
CA ALA A 25 0.74 -11.49 -59.88
C ALA A 25 -0.26 -10.84 -60.86
N LEU A 26 -1.55 -10.79 -60.48
CA LEU A 26 -2.57 -10.15 -61.31
C LEU A 26 -2.43 -8.62 -61.32
N PHE A 27 -2.15 -7.98 -60.19
CA PHE A 27 -1.88 -6.54 -60.16
C PHE A 27 -0.61 -6.18 -60.92
N GLU A 28 0.46 -6.95 -60.82
CA GLU A 28 1.68 -6.75 -61.61
C GLU A 28 1.39 -6.88 -63.12
N GLN A 29 0.58 -7.88 -63.53
CA GLN A 29 0.17 -8.05 -64.94
C GLN A 29 -0.62 -6.85 -65.44
N ILE A 30 -1.51 -6.27 -64.60
CA ILE A 30 -2.26 -5.04 -64.95
C ILE A 30 -1.30 -3.88 -65.18
N ILE A 31 -0.35 -3.67 -64.26
CA ILE A 31 0.63 -2.57 -64.32
C ILE A 31 1.54 -2.70 -65.54
N GLN A 32 1.96 -3.93 -65.89
CA GLN A 32 2.73 -4.17 -67.11
C GLN A 32 1.98 -3.78 -68.38
N GLN A 33 0.65 -3.93 -68.41
CA GLN A 33 -0.16 -3.57 -69.57
C GLN A 33 -0.64 -2.11 -69.58
N GLN A 34 -0.88 -1.58 -68.37
CA GLN A 34 -1.39 -0.24 -68.15
C GLN A 34 -0.67 0.38 -66.90
N ALA A 35 0.51 0.95 -67.12
CA ALA A 35 1.35 1.48 -66.09
C ALA A 35 0.73 2.67 -65.29
N ASN A 36 -0.31 3.31 -65.82
CA ASN A 36 -1.06 4.39 -65.21
C ASN A 36 -2.34 3.94 -64.49
N HIS A 37 -2.47 2.65 -64.13
CA HIS A 37 -3.62 2.14 -63.40
C HIS A 37 -3.42 2.36 -61.89
N ALA A 38 -3.91 3.49 -61.38
CA ALA A 38 -3.73 3.90 -59.96
C ALA A 38 -4.20 2.86 -58.94
N ASP A 39 -5.39 2.29 -59.16
CA ASP A 39 -5.97 1.29 -58.23
C ASP A 39 -5.16 -0.02 -58.21
N ALA A 40 -4.51 -0.40 -59.32
CA ALA A 40 -3.62 -1.57 -59.30
C ALA A 40 -2.33 -1.31 -58.49
N TRP A 41 -1.74 -0.13 -58.64
CA TRP A 41 -0.63 0.30 -57.79
C TRP A 41 -1.02 0.36 -56.29
N HIS A 42 -2.22 0.87 -55.99
CA HIS A 42 -2.75 0.90 -54.62
C HIS A 42 -2.93 -0.52 -54.07
N GLY A 43 -3.56 -1.43 -54.83
CA GLY A 43 -3.74 -2.83 -54.45
C GLY A 43 -2.41 -3.55 -54.20
N LEU A 44 -1.43 -3.34 -55.10
CA LEU A 44 -0.08 -3.89 -54.95
C LEU A 44 0.60 -3.39 -53.67
N GLY A 45 0.51 -2.08 -53.38
CA GLY A 45 1.04 -1.47 -52.18
C GLY A 45 0.43 -2.04 -50.89
N LEU A 46 -0.88 -2.29 -50.88
CA LEU A 46 -1.55 -2.92 -49.75
C LEU A 46 -1.10 -4.37 -49.52
N ILE A 47 -0.86 -5.14 -50.59
CA ILE A 47 -0.34 -6.52 -50.45
C ILE A 47 1.08 -6.51 -49.88
N HIS A 48 1.97 -5.64 -50.42
CA HIS A 48 3.32 -5.50 -49.86
C HIS A 48 3.31 -5.09 -48.40
N ALA A 49 2.45 -4.14 -47.99
CA ALA A 49 2.28 -3.76 -46.58
C ALA A 49 1.83 -4.94 -45.71
N GLN A 50 0.88 -5.74 -46.19
CA GLN A 50 0.39 -6.94 -45.50
C GLN A 50 1.46 -8.03 -45.35
N GLN A 51 2.38 -8.13 -46.31
CA GLN A 51 3.54 -9.03 -46.28
C GLN A 51 4.71 -8.50 -45.45
N GLY A 52 4.63 -7.29 -44.92
CA GLY A 52 5.72 -6.64 -44.16
C GLY A 52 6.79 -5.98 -45.06
N ASN A 53 6.61 -5.98 -46.38
CA ASN A 53 7.54 -5.38 -47.34
C ASN A 53 7.29 -3.86 -47.44
N MET A 54 7.59 -3.12 -46.38
CA MET A 54 7.20 -1.70 -46.25
C MET A 54 7.84 -0.79 -47.32
N SER A 55 9.08 -1.07 -47.75
CA SER A 55 9.75 -0.29 -48.80
C SER A 55 9.01 -0.39 -50.13
N ASP A 56 8.59 -1.59 -50.54
CA ASP A 56 7.85 -1.83 -51.78
C ASP A 56 6.41 -1.28 -51.65
N ALA A 57 5.81 -1.41 -50.47
CA ALA A 57 4.50 -0.83 -50.18
C ALA A 57 4.51 0.70 -50.38
N ILE A 58 5.49 1.39 -49.83
CA ILE A 58 5.66 2.84 -49.95
C ILE A 58 5.85 3.21 -51.43
N ALA A 59 6.73 2.51 -52.16
CA ALA A 59 6.99 2.82 -53.55
C ALA A 59 5.71 2.67 -54.41
N CYS A 60 4.96 1.59 -54.20
CA CYS A 60 3.70 1.37 -54.93
C CYS A 60 2.62 2.39 -54.55
N LEU A 61 2.47 2.71 -53.26
CA LEU A 61 1.50 3.69 -52.79
C LEU A 61 1.83 5.12 -53.25
N GLN A 62 3.13 5.47 -53.34
CA GLN A 62 3.58 6.75 -53.93
C GLN A 62 3.21 6.84 -55.43
N GLN A 63 3.38 5.76 -56.16
CA GLN A 63 2.92 5.72 -57.57
C GLN A 63 1.40 5.84 -57.68
N ALA A 64 0.65 5.18 -56.78
CA ALA A 64 -0.81 5.31 -56.75
C ALA A 64 -1.21 6.77 -56.44
N ALA A 65 -0.58 7.42 -55.46
CA ALA A 65 -0.84 8.82 -55.09
C ALA A 65 -0.47 9.80 -56.22
N ALA A 66 0.62 9.54 -56.94
CA ALA A 66 0.98 10.35 -58.12
C ALA A 66 -0.04 10.23 -59.28
N LEU A 67 -0.65 9.06 -59.45
CA LEU A 67 -1.65 8.79 -60.49
C LEU A 67 -3.08 9.20 -60.08
N ALA A 68 -3.40 9.17 -58.79
CA ALA A 68 -4.69 9.54 -58.24
C ALA A 68 -4.49 10.44 -56.98
N PRO A 69 -4.04 11.68 -57.17
CA PRO A 69 -3.68 12.59 -56.05
C PRO A 69 -4.91 13.08 -55.24
N ASP A 70 -6.10 12.83 -55.72
CA ASP A 70 -7.39 13.16 -55.09
C ASP A 70 -8.03 11.97 -54.37
N ASN A 71 -7.34 10.85 -54.25
CA ASN A 71 -7.86 9.67 -53.56
C ASN A 71 -7.45 9.64 -52.09
N PRO A 72 -8.36 9.93 -51.13
CA PRO A 72 -8.01 10.00 -49.69
C PRO A 72 -7.56 8.64 -49.15
N ALA A 73 -8.06 7.53 -49.68
CA ALA A 73 -7.68 6.19 -49.19
C ALA A 73 -6.21 5.85 -49.53
N VAL A 74 -5.70 6.30 -50.67
CA VAL A 74 -4.30 6.10 -51.06
C VAL A 74 -3.39 6.86 -50.07
N HIS A 75 -3.70 8.12 -49.79
CA HIS A 75 -2.95 8.94 -48.84
C HIS A 75 -3.00 8.37 -47.42
N ASN A 76 -4.16 7.94 -46.94
CA ASN A 76 -4.26 7.28 -45.62
C ASN A 76 -3.41 6.00 -45.55
N ASN A 77 -3.43 5.17 -46.60
CA ASN A 77 -2.65 3.93 -46.62
C ASN A 77 -1.14 4.19 -46.77
N LEU A 78 -0.75 5.23 -47.50
CA LEU A 78 0.64 5.68 -47.57
C LEU A 78 1.11 6.21 -46.21
N GLY A 79 0.26 6.97 -45.51
CA GLY A 79 0.49 7.38 -44.11
C GLY A 79 0.71 6.19 -43.17
N ASN A 80 -0.10 5.12 -43.31
CA ASN A 80 0.10 3.88 -42.52
C ASN A 80 1.44 3.21 -42.84
N ALA A 81 1.86 3.18 -44.11
CA ALA A 81 3.15 2.61 -44.50
C ALA A 81 4.34 3.42 -43.95
N TRP A 82 4.26 4.75 -43.99
CA TRP A 82 5.25 5.63 -43.35
C TRP A 82 5.29 5.47 -41.84
N LYS A 83 4.14 5.38 -41.17
CA LYS A 83 4.05 5.10 -39.73
C LYS A 83 4.78 3.82 -39.33
N ASN A 84 4.60 2.74 -40.11
CA ASN A 84 5.23 1.43 -39.85
C ASN A 84 6.75 1.41 -40.09
N THR A 85 7.31 2.48 -40.67
CA THR A 85 8.75 2.69 -40.83
C THR A 85 9.29 3.83 -39.99
N ASP A 86 8.55 4.24 -38.93
CA ASP A 86 8.88 5.33 -38.03
C ASP A 86 9.16 6.69 -38.69
N GLN A 87 8.58 6.91 -39.89
CA GLN A 87 8.70 8.18 -40.60
C GLN A 87 7.51 9.08 -40.29
N VAL A 88 7.58 9.68 -39.11
CA VAL A 88 6.49 10.39 -38.43
C VAL A 88 5.95 11.57 -39.26
N GLU A 89 6.86 12.44 -39.73
CA GLU A 89 6.48 13.65 -40.47
C GLU A 89 5.77 13.33 -41.77
N GLN A 90 6.25 12.29 -42.50
CA GLN A 90 5.64 11.83 -43.73
C GLN A 90 4.27 11.22 -43.48
N ALA A 91 4.14 10.40 -42.43
CA ALA A 91 2.86 9.81 -42.04
C ALA A 91 1.81 10.90 -41.71
N ILE A 92 2.19 11.90 -40.90
CA ILE A 92 1.30 13.02 -40.54
C ILE A 92 0.88 13.80 -41.81
N ALA A 93 1.81 14.11 -42.72
CA ALA A 93 1.51 14.85 -43.95
C ALA A 93 0.50 14.11 -44.81
N GLU A 94 0.66 12.79 -44.98
CA GLU A 94 -0.24 11.97 -45.79
C GLU A 94 -1.64 11.84 -45.13
N TYR A 95 -1.75 11.68 -43.80
CA TYR A 95 -3.04 11.70 -43.12
C TYR A 95 -3.74 13.06 -43.26
N GLN A 96 -2.98 14.16 -43.14
CA GLN A 96 -3.53 15.51 -43.33
C GLN A 96 -4.02 15.72 -44.78
N GLN A 97 -3.29 15.18 -45.79
CA GLN A 97 -3.74 15.21 -47.18
C GLN A 97 -5.01 14.40 -47.38
N ALA A 98 -5.12 13.19 -46.75
CA ALA A 98 -6.34 12.40 -46.80
C ALA A 98 -7.54 13.15 -46.20
N ILE A 99 -7.37 13.83 -45.10
CA ILE A 99 -8.39 14.65 -44.44
C ILE A 99 -8.74 15.89 -45.24
N ALA A 100 -7.76 16.54 -45.89
CA ALA A 100 -8.03 17.67 -46.77
C ALA A 100 -8.90 17.30 -47.96
N LEU A 101 -8.73 16.08 -48.47
CA LEU A 101 -9.53 15.53 -49.59
C LEU A 101 -10.92 15.04 -49.13
N ALA A 102 -11.00 14.46 -47.96
CA ALA A 102 -12.22 13.95 -47.34
C ALA A 102 -12.30 14.33 -45.86
N PRO A 103 -12.90 15.49 -45.51
CA PRO A 103 -12.95 16.00 -44.15
C PRO A 103 -13.65 15.09 -43.10
N ASP A 104 -14.49 14.17 -43.55
CA ASP A 104 -15.18 13.20 -42.72
C ASP A 104 -14.54 11.80 -42.77
N TYR A 105 -13.28 11.70 -43.20
CA TYR A 105 -12.61 10.40 -43.27
C TYR A 105 -12.16 9.91 -41.89
N ALA A 106 -13.03 9.16 -41.22
CA ALA A 106 -12.87 8.73 -39.85
C ALA A 106 -11.53 7.99 -39.56
N GLN A 107 -11.13 7.07 -40.49
CA GLN A 107 -9.90 6.31 -40.37
C GLN A 107 -8.65 7.22 -40.37
N ALA A 108 -8.63 8.23 -41.27
CA ALA A 108 -7.51 9.18 -41.32
C ALA A 108 -7.44 10.05 -40.05
N HIS A 109 -8.58 10.49 -39.56
CA HIS A 109 -8.64 11.21 -38.28
C HIS A 109 -8.16 10.34 -37.12
N ASN A 110 -8.60 9.08 -37.02
CA ASN A 110 -8.14 8.16 -35.96
C ASN A 110 -6.63 7.91 -36.06
N ASN A 111 -6.08 7.71 -37.24
CA ASN A 111 -4.66 7.46 -37.45
C ASN A 111 -3.81 8.69 -37.10
N LEU A 112 -4.22 9.87 -37.55
CA LEU A 112 -3.57 11.13 -37.22
C LEU A 112 -3.62 11.42 -35.70
N ALA A 113 -4.75 11.14 -35.06
CA ALA A 113 -4.88 11.26 -33.62
C ALA A 113 -3.91 10.33 -32.88
N GLY A 114 -3.74 9.09 -33.35
CA GLY A 114 -2.76 8.15 -32.79
C GLY A 114 -1.32 8.66 -32.91
N MET A 115 -0.96 9.29 -34.04
CA MET A 115 0.36 9.93 -34.18
C MET A 115 0.56 11.06 -33.16
N TYR A 116 -0.43 11.94 -32.99
CA TYR A 116 -0.36 13.02 -32.00
C TYR A 116 -0.32 12.50 -30.55
N ALA A 117 -1.09 11.45 -30.23
CA ALA A 117 -1.07 10.83 -28.91
C ALA A 117 0.31 10.26 -28.58
N GLY A 118 0.94 9.52 -29.50
CA GLY A 118 2.29 8.97 -29.34
C GLY A 118 3.39 10.04 -29.14
N HIS A 119 3.13 11.29 -29.55
CA HIS A 119 4.03 12.43 -29.38
C HIS A 119 3.59 13.38 -28.27
N ASN A 120 2.73 12.93 -27.34
CA ASN A 120 2.21 13.72 -26.20
C ASN A 120 1.48 15.01 -26.61
N GLN A 121 0.95 15.08 -27.83
CA GLN A 121 0.19 16.22 -28.33
C GLN A 121 -1.31 16.03 -28.04
N TYR A 122 -1.65 16.02 -26.74
CA TYR A 122 -2.98 15.68 -26.25
C TYR A 122 -4.14 16.38 -26.94
N GLN A 123 -4.06 17.73 -27.08
CA GLN A 123 -5.17 18.51 -27.65
C GLN A 123 -5.46 18.17 -29.10
N GLN A 124 -4.42 17.94 -29.90
CA GLN A 124 -4.57 17.55 -31.30
C GLN A 124 -5.11 16.11 -31.41
N ALA A 125 -4.57 15.19 -30.58
CA ALA A 125 -5.08 13.82 -30.52
C ALA A 125 -6.57 13.79 -30.16
N LEU A 126 -6.95 14.49 -29.10
CA LEU A 126 -8.35 14.58 -28.63
C LEU A 126 -9.28 15.16 -29.71
N HIS A 127 -8.83 16.23 -30.39
CA HIS A 127 -9.60 16.84 -31.47
C HIS A 127 -9.88 15.85 -32.59
N HIS A 128 -8.85 15.18 -33.08
CA HIS A 128 -8.98 14.26 -34.22
C HIS A 128 -9.71 12.97 -33.84
N TYR A 129 -9.52 12.40 -32.64
CA TYR A 129 -10.34 11.27 -32.20
C TYR A 129 -11.82 11.64 -32.11
N ARG A 130 -12.16 12.84 -31.62
CA ARG A 130 -13.56 13.30 -31.61
C ARG A 130 -14.15 13.45 -33.00
N LEU A 131 -13.36 13.92 -33.97
CA LEU A 131 -13.80 13.98 -35.36
C LEU A 131 -14.02 12.58 -35.96
N ALA A 132 -13.13 11.62 -35.62
CA ALA A 132 -13.28 10.24 -36.06
C ALA A 132 -14.60 9.61 -35.59
N VAL A 133 -14.90 9.70 -34.26
CA VAL A 133 -16.15 9.15 -33.69
C VAL A 133 -17.40 9.93 -34.11
N HIS A 134 -17.25 11.21 -34.49
CA HIS A 134 -18.35 12.00 -35.01
C HIS A 134 -18.68 11.61 -36.46
N ALA A 135 -17.65 11.39 -37.30
CA ALA A 135 -17.79 11.00 -38.70
C ALA A 135 -18.33 9.58 -38.84
N GLU A 136 -17.92 8.67 -37.97
CA GLU A 136 -18.32 7.26 -37.99
C GLU A 136 -18.63 6.80 -36.55
N PRO A 137 -19.90 6.98 -36.08
CA PRO A 137 -20.27 6.66 -34.70
C PRO A 137 -20.19 5.20 -34.30
N ASP A 138 -20.10 4.29 -35.24
CA ASP A 138 -19.91 2.84 -35.07
C ASP A 138 -18.44 2.40 -35.23
N PHE A 139 -17.51 3.34 -35.30
CA PHE A 139 -16.08 3.04 -35.37
C PHE A 139 -15.52 2.68 -33.97
N ALA A 140 -15.69 1.42 -33.56
CA ALA A 140 -15.29 0.93 -32.22
C ALA A 140 -13.82 1.22 -31.90
N THR A 141 -12.89 1.10 -32.85
CA THR A 141 -11.47 1.40 -32.64
C THR A 141 -11.23 2.88 -32.28
N ALA A 142 -11.94 3.81 -32.90
CA ALA A 142 -11.80 5.23 -32.57
C ALA A 142 -12.35 5.55 -31.17
N HIS A 143 -13.47 4.96 -30.78
CA HIS A 143 -13.99 5.05 -29.41
C HIS A 143 -13.01 4.48 -28.41
N PHE A 144 -12.43 3.30 -28.67
CA PHE A 144 -11.45 2.67 -27.80
C PHE A 144 -10.21 3.56 -27.61
N ASN A 145 -9.63 4.05 -28.70
CA ASN A 145 -8.45 4.92 -28.65
C ASN A 145 -8.74 6.26 -27.94
N LEU A 146 -9.92 6.83 -28.16
CA LEU A 146 -10.37 8.03 -27.44
C LEU A 146 -10.51 7.74 -25.95
N GLY A 147 -11.08 6.60 -25.58
CA GLY A 147 -11.20 6.14 -24.20
C GLY A 147 -9.82 6.02 -23.51
N LEU A 148 -8.85 5.41 -24.17
CA LEU A 148 -7.47 5.30 -23.65
C LEU A 148 -6.81 6.67 -23.45
N LEU A 149 -6.94 7.57 -24.44
CA LEU A 149 -6.40 8.92 -24.34
C LEU A 149 -7.00 9.70 -23.16
N LEU A 150 -8.31 9.58 -22.96
CA LEU A 150 -9.04 10.23 -21.87
C LEU A 150 -8.64 9.65 -20.51
N LEU A 151 -8.48 8.33 -20.41
CA LEU A 151 -8.01 7.65 -19.19
C LEU A 151 -6.60 8.11 -18.83
N GLN A 152 -5.67 8.12 -19.77
CA GLN A 152 -4.29 8.58 -19.56
C GLN A 152 -4.21 10.01 -18.97
N HIS A 153 -5.21 10.85 -19.31
CA HIS A 153 -5.30 12.22 -18.81
C HIS A 153 -6.33 12.38 -17.67
N GLN A 154 -6.68 11.30 -16.97
CA GLN A 154 -7.55 11.29 -15.79
C GLN A 154 -8.98 11.83 -16.04
N HIS A 155 -9.45 11.79 -17.27
CA HIS A 155 -10.83 12.12 -17.64
C HIS A 155 -11.74 10.89 -17.49
N VAL A 156 -11.96 10.45 -16.26
CA VAL A 156 -12.61 9.17 -15.90
C VAL A 156 -13.98 8.98 -16.58
N GLN A 157 -14.93 9.90 -16.33
CA GLN A 157 -16.30 9.76 -16.83
C GLN A 157 -16.41 9.81 -18.36
N PRO A 158 -15.67 10.69 -19.07
CA PRO A 158 -15.60 10.62 -20.54
C PRO A 158 -14.98 9.32 -21.07
N ALA A 159 -13.95 8.78 -20.40
CA ALA A 159 -13.32 7.51 -20.79
C ALA A 159 -14.31 6.34 -20.65
N GLU A 160 -15.01 6.26 -19.49
CA GLU A 160 -16.05 5.26 -19.23
C GLU A 160 -17.12 5.27 -20.32
N THR A 161 -17.56 6.46 -20.74
CA THR A 161 -18.53 6.59 -21.83
C THR A 161 -18.00 5.98 -23.14
N GLN A 162 -16.72 6.21 -23.46
CA GLN A 162 -16.16 5.68 -24.70
C GLN A 162 -16.02 4.15 -24.67
N PHE A 163 -15.56 3.57 -23.56
CA PHE A 163 -15.46 2.11 -23.43
C PHE A 163 -16.85 1.44 -23.45
N ASN A 164 -17.86 2.07 -22.86
CA ASN A 164 -19.25 1.60 -22.97
C ASN A 164 -19.76 1.63 -24.42
N ASN A 165 -19.42 2.65 -25.22
CA ASN A 165 -19.73 2.69 -26.65
C ASN A 165 -19.06 1.53 -27.40
N VAL A 166 -17.79 1.22 -27.06
CA VAL A 166 -17.11 0.05 -27.63
C VAL A 166 -17.88 -1.24 -27.33
N LEU A 167 -18.30 -1.45 -26.08
CA LEU A 167 -19.05 -2.66 -25.70
C LEU A 167 -20.46 -2.70 -26.29
N ALA A 168 -21.08 -1.55 -26.53
CA ALA A 168 -22.36 -1.49 -27.24
C ALA A 168 -22.23 -1.95 -28.70
N LEU A 169 -21.09 -1.66 -29.37
CA LEU A 169 -20.77 -2.06 -30.72
C LEU A 169 -20.23 -3.50 -30.79
N ASN A 170 -19.38 -3.86 -29.86
CA ASN A 170 -18.78 -5.18 -29.72
C ASN A 170 -18.79 -5.63 -28.25
N PRO A 171 -19.82 -6.36 -27.81
CA PRO A 171 -19.95 -6.84 -26.44
C PRO A 171 -18.83 -7.79 -25.98
N GLU A 172 -18.03 -8.31 -26.93
CA GLU A 172 -16.91 -9.22 -26.64
C GLU A 172 -15.54 -8.54 -26.60
N HIS A 173 -15.50 -7.21 -26.68
CA HIS A 173 -14.24 -6.46 -26.68
C HIS A 173 -13.58 -6.53 -25.29
N LEU A 174 -12.63 -7.44 -25.16
CA LEU A 174 -12.00 -7.80 -23.89
C LEU A 174 -11.30 -6.62 -23.20
N GLU A 175 -10.52 -5.86 -23.98
CA GLU A 175 -9.76 -4.72 -23.45
C GLU A 175 -10.68 -3.59 -22.97
N ALA A 176 -11.80 -3.33 -23.66
CA ALA A 176 -12.76 -2.33 -23.20
C ALA A 176 -13.40 -2.74 -21.87
N GLN A 177 -13.74 -4.03 -21.72
CA GLN A 177 -14.23 -4.58 -20.46
C GLN A 177 -13.20 -4.46 -19.35
N PHE A 178 -11.93 -4.76 -19.65
CA PHE A 178 -10.81 -4.62 -18.70
C PHE A 178 -10.65 -3.18 -18.23
N TYR A 179 -10.63 -2.20 -19.14
CA TYR A 179 -10.47 -0.79 -18.76
C TYR A 179 -11.68 -0.21 -18.01
N LEU A 180 -12.88 -0.71 -18.23
CA LEU A 180 -14.04 -0.37 -17.36
C LEU A 180 -13.82 -0.88 -15.93
N GLY A 181 -13.27 -2.08 -15.77
CA GLY A 181 -12.87 -2.60 -14.46
C GLY A 181 -11.82 -1.73 -13.78
N VAL A 182 -10.80 -1.27 -14.53
CA VAL A 182 -9.77 -0.35 -14.02
C VAL A 182 -10.40 0.96 -13.53
N LEU A 183 -11.27 1.59 -14.35
CA LEU A 183 -11.96 2.83 -13.97
C LEU A 183 -12.86 2.65 -12.73
N ALA A 184 -13.56 1.53 -12.64
CA ALA A 184 -14.38 1.20 -11.47
C ALA A 184 -13.51 1.03 -10.21
N LEU A 185 -12.35 0.36 -10.33
CA LEU A 185 -11.40 0.20 -9.23
C LEU A 185 -10.81 1.54 -8.75
N GLU A 186 -10.40 2.41 -9.67
CA GLU A 186 -9.90 3.76 -9.36
C GLU A 186 -10.95 4.64 -8.67
N THR A 187 -12.21 4.50 -9.06
CA THR A 187 -13.33 5.25 -8.46
C THR A 187 -13.92 4.60 -7.20
N GLY A 188 -13.36 3.48 -6.75
CA GLY A 188 -13.80 2.78 -5.54
C GLY A 188 -15.10 1.97 -5.70
N LYS A 189 -15.58 1.77 -6.93
CA LYS A 189 -16.76 0.97 -7.25
C LYS A 189 -16.38 -0.52 -7.31
N LEU A 190 -16.10 -1.11 -6.15
CA LEU A 190 -15.47 -2.44 -6.06
C LEU A 190 -16.30 -3.55 -6.70
N ASP A 191 -17.64 -3.52 -6.58
CA ASP A 191 -18.52 -4.53 -7.17
C ASP A 191 -18.54 -4.47 -8.70
N GLU A 192 -18.52 -3.25 -9.26
CA GLU A 192 -18.43 -3.04 -10.71
C GLU A 192 -17.06 -3.49 -11.24
N ALA A 193 -15.98 -3.21 -10.49
CA ALA A 193 -14.62 -3.60 -10.85
C ALA A 193 -14.47 -5.13 -10.87
N GLU A 194 -14.90 -5.81 -9.80
CA GLU A 194 -14.87 -7.27 -9.70
C GLU A 194 -15.62 -7.91 -10.87
N HIS A 195 -16.88 -7.50 -11.08
CA HIS A 195 -17.70 -8.02 -12.16
C HIS A 195 -17.03 -7.85 -13.54
N ALA A 196 -16.44 -6.68 -13.80
CA ALA A 196 -15.75 -6.43 -15.06
C ALA A 196 -14.54 -7.34 -15.26
N PHE A 197 -13.68 -7.50 -14.22
CA PHE A 197 -12.51 -8.37 -14.31
C PHE A 197 -12.88 -9.86 -14.36
N GLU A 198 -13.93 -10.29 -13.66
CA GLU A 198 -14.44 -11.66 -13.77
C GLU A 198 -14.92 -11.98 -15.20
N GLN A 199 -15.58 -11.04 -15.86
CA GLN A 199 -15.96 -11.20 -17.28
C GLN A 199 -14.74 -11.33 -18.20
N VAL A 200 -13.67 -10.57 -17.90
CA VAL A 200 -12.39 -10.71 -18.62
C VAL A 200 -11.83 -12.12 -18.44
N ILE A 201 -11.73 -12.60 -17.20
CA ILE A 201 -11.17 -13.92 -16.90
C ILE A 201 -12.05 -15.06 -17.41
N ALA A 202 -13.36 -14.89 -17.44
CA ALA A 202 -14.28 -15.88 -18.02
C ALA A 202 -14.02 -16.15 -19.50
N ARG A 203 -13.48 -15.15 -20.23
CA ARG A 203 -13.13 -15.25 -21.65
C ARG A 203 -11.66 -15.57 -21.88
N ASP A 204 -10.79 -14.92 -21.11
CA ASP A 204 -9.34 -15.16 -21.12
C ASP A 204 -8.87 -15.54 -19.72
N HIS A 205 -8.81 -16.83 -19.43
CA HIS A 205 -8.38 -17.35 -18.13
C HIS A 205 -6.92 -17.03 -17.79
N ASN A 206 -6.13 -16.61 -18.81
CA ASN A 206 -4.71 -16.30 -18.66
C ASN A 206 -4.44 -14.78 -18.60
N HIS A 207 -5.47 -13.96 -18.40
CA HIS A 207 -5.30 -12.52 -18.31
C HIS A 207 -4.66 -12.10 -16.98
N VAL A 208 -3.34 -12.05 -16.96
CA VAL A 208 -2.50 -11.80 -15.78
C VAL A 208 -2.91 -10.53 -15.04
N GLN A 209 -3.09 -9.42 -15.76
CA GLN A 209 -3.42 -8.13 -15.17
C GLN A 209 -4.83 -8.10 -14.54
N ALA A 210 -5.80 -8.80 -15.14
CA ALA A 210 -7.15 -8.89 -14.56
C ALA A 210 -7.14 -9.68 -13.24
N LEU A 211 -6.35 -10.76 -13.15
CA LEU A 211 -6.13 -11.48 -11.89
C LEU A 211 -5.44 -10.59 -10.86
N CYS A 212 -4.43 -9.82 -11.24
CA CYS A 212 -3.78 -8.86 -10.34
C CYS A 212 -4.78 -7.83 -9.79
N ASN A 213 -5.63 -7.28 -10.66
CA ASN A 213 -6.64 -6.30 -10.26
C ASN A 213 -7.73 -6.90 -9.36
N LEU A 214 -8.13 -8.15 -9.58
CA LEU A 214 -9.04 -8.88 -8.65
C LEU A 214 -8.41 -9.05 -7.27
N GLY A 215 -7.11 -9.35 -7.21
CA GLY A 215 -6.36 -9.36 -5.96
C GLY A 215 -6.41 -8.00 -5.25
N THR A 216 -6.28 -6.91 -6.00
CA THR A 216 -6.38 -5.54 -5.47
C THR A 216 -7.80 -5.21 -4.99
N VAL A 217 -8.84 -5.66 -5.70
CA VAL A 217 -10.25 -5.53 -5.23
C VAL A 217 -10.43 -6.26 -3.90
N ALA A 218 -9.97 -7.51 -3.80
CA ALA A 218 -10.06 -8.32 -2.57
C ALA A 218 -9.33 -7.65 -1.40
N LEU A 219 -8.14 -7.07 -1.63
CA LEU A 219 -7.43 -6.29 -0.59
C LEU A 219 -8.24 -5.10 -0.09
N LYS A 220 -8.85 -4.33 -0.99
CA LYS A 220 -9.67 -3.18 -0.61
C LYS A 220 -10.92 -3.59 0.20
N ARG A 221 -11.40 -4.83 0.04
CA ARG A 221 -12.47 -5.42 0.84
C ARG A 221 -11.98 -6.10 2.12
N GLN A 222 -10.67 -6.09 2.38
CA GLN A 222 -10.03 -6.78 3.51
C GLN A 222 -10.15 -8.33 3.44
N GLU A 223 -10.30 -8.87 2.25
CA GLU A 223 -10.42 -10.30 1.96
C GLU A 223 -9.02 -10.89 1.65
N GLY A 224 -8.13 -10.89 2.67
CA GLY A 224 -6.71 -11.16 2.48
C GLY A 224 -6.37 -12.50 1.84
N GLN A 225 -7.08 -13.59 2.19
CA GLN A 225 -6.81 -14.90 1.59
C GLN A 225 -7.18 -14.92 0.10
N GLN A 226 -8.29 -14.30 -0.29
CA GLN A 226 -8.67 -14.16 -1.69
C GLN A 226 -7.64 -13.34 -2.50
N ALA A 227 -7.14 -12.25 -1.91
CA ALA A 227 -6.09 -11.44 -2.54
C ALA A 227 -4.83 -12.27 -2.80
N ILE A 228 -4.36 -13.03 -1.80
CA ILE A 228 -3.22 -13.95 -1.93
C ILE A 228 -3.46 -14.96 -3.07
N ASP A 229 -4.66 -15.53 -3.15
CA ASP A 229 -5.00 -16.52 -4.17
C ASP A 229 -4.97 -15.92 -5.58
N PHE A 230 -5.51 -14.72 -5.77
CA PHE A 230 -5.52 -14.04 -7.07
C PHE A 230 -4.12 -13.61 -7.51
N PHE A 231 -3.32 -13.00 -6.62
CA PHE A 231 -1.94 -12.63 -6.95
C PHE A 231 -1.08 -13.87 -7.23
N SER A 232 -1.28 -14.96 -6.48
CA SER A 232 -0.57 -16.23 -6.72
C SER A 232 -0.94 -16.84 -8.07
N LYS A 233 -2.21 -16.79 -8.47
CA LYS A 233 -2.65 -17.23 -9.81
C LYS A 233 -2.03 -16.38 -10.92
N SER A 234 -1.99 -15.06 -10.75
CA SER A 234 -1.33 -14.14 -11.67
C SER A 234 0.14 -14.50 -11.85
N LEU A 235 0.89 -14.73 -10.74
CA LEU A 235 2.29 -15.14 -10.76
C LEU A 235 2.52 -16.56 -11.30
N ALA A 236 1.54 -17.44 -11.19
CA ALA A 236 1.63 -18.77 -11.80
C ALA A 236 1.56 -18.72 -13.34
N LEU A 237 0.91 -17.71 -13.89
CA LEU A 237 0.83 -17.47 -15.34
C LEU A 237 2.05 -16.67 -15.84
N ASP A 238 2.43 -15.64 -15.12
CA ASP A 238 3.60 -14.80 -15.41
C ASP A 238 4.41 -14.60 -14.13
N ASN A 239 5.46 -15.42 -13.97
CA ASN A 239 6.32 -15.36 -12.78
C ASN A 239 7.12 -14.05 -12.67
N ASP A 240 7.27 -13.30 -13.77
CA ASP A 240 8.00 -12.03 -13.79
C ASP A 240 7.10 -10.82 -13.63
N HIS A 241 5.80 -11.01 -13.41
CA HIS A 241 4.84 -9.92 -13.21
C HIS A 241 5.11 -9.18 -11.89
N ILE A 242 5.83 -8.07 -11.99
CA ILE A 242 6.34 -7.28 -10.85
C ILE A 242 5.22 -6.80 -9.93
N GLU A 243 4.13 -6.27 -10.51
CA GLU A 243 3.01 -5.72 -9.74
C GLU A 243 2.35 -6.78 -8.86
N SER A 244 2.05 -7.97 -9.40
CA SER A 244 1.48 -9.07 -8.62
C SER A 244 2.42 -9.55 -7.51
N ARG A 245 3.72 -9.60 -7.78
CA ARG A 245 4.72 -10.01 -6.79
C ARG A 245 4.83 -9.00 -5.66
N ASN A 246 4.87 -7.71 -5.98
CA ASN A 246 4.91 -6.65 -4.97
C ASN A 246 3.63 -6.61 -4.13
N ASN A 247 2.45 -6.70 -4.77
CA ASN A 247 1.17 -6.71 -4.08
C ASN A 247 1.01 -7.95 -3.18
N LEU A 248 1.50 -9.12 -3.62
CA LEU A 248 1.52 -10.33 -2.80
C LEU A 248 2.45 -10.18 -1.59
N ALA A 249 3.66 -9.65 -1.78
CA ALA A 249 4.59 -9.38 -0.71
C ALA A 249 4.01 -8.39 0.32
N ALA A 250 3.44 -7.27 -0.14
CA ALA A 250 2.77 -6.29 0.71
C ALA A 250 1.56 -6.88 1.45
N THR A 251 0.82 -7.78 0.80
CA THR A 251 -0.28 -8.52 1.45
C THR A 251 0.26 -9.39 2.57
N PHE A 252 1.32 -10.14 2.36
CA PHE A 252 1.96 -10.94 3.40
C PHE A 252 2.49 -10.08 4.55
N MET A 253 3.07 -8.88 4.28
CA MET A 253 3.46 -7.93 5.31
C MET A 253 2.27 -7.47 6.15
N HIS A 254 1.15 -7.16 5.51
CA HIS A 254 -0.07 -6.70 6.20
C HIS A 254 -0.65 -7.76 7.17
N TYR A 255 -0.49 -9.05 6.85
CA TYR A 255 -0.95 -10.17 7.68
C TYR A 255 0.18 -10.79 8.52
N ASP A 256 1.26 -10.05 8.76
CA ASP A 256 2.41 -10.45 9.58
C ASP A 256 3.07 -11.79 9.14
N ARG A 257 2.93 -12.15 7.85
CA ARG A 257 3.55 -13.36 7.25
C ARG A 257 4.89 -13.00 6.64
N PHE A 258 5.84 -12.59 7.48
CA PHE A 258 7.10 -11.95 7.09
C PHE A 258 8.02 -12.86 6.26
N GLU A 259 8.11 -14.16 6.58
CA GLU A 259 8.92 -15.10 5.78
C GLU A 259 8.41 -15.20 4.34
N ASN A 260 7.07 -15.25 4.16
CA ASN A 260 6.48 -15.27 2.84
C ASN A 260 6.74 -13.95 2.09
N ALA A 261 6.64 -12.81 2.76
CA ALA A 261 6.95 -11.51 2.17
C ALA A 261 8.40 -11.44 1.67
N LEU A 262 9.37 -11.87 2.49
CA LEU A 262 10.78 -11.87 2.15
C LEU A 262 11.08 -12.70 0.90
N MET A 263 10.48 -13.87 0.74
CA MET A 263 10.66 -14.69 -0.48
C MET A 263 10.35 -13.89 -1.75
N HIS A 264 9.35 -13.02 -1.71
CA HIS A 264 8.97 -12.19 -2.84
C HIS A 264 9.84 -10.94 -2.96
N TYR A 265 10.17 -10.24 -1.85
CA TYR A 265 11.09 -9.09 -1.88
C TYR A 265 12.50 -9.48 -2.33
N ASP A 266 13.00 -10.68 -1.99
CA ASP A 266 14.28 -11.18 -2.49
C ASP A 266 14.32 -11.31 -4.03
N VAL A 267 13.20 -11.69 -4.64
CA VAL A 267 13.09 -11.74 -6.11
C VAL A 267 13.02 -10.34 -6.70
N LEU A 268 12.24 -9.44 -6.09
CA LEU A 268 12.11 -8.05 -6.54
C LEU A 268 13.44 -7.30 -6.44
N LEU A 269 14.18 -7.45 -5.35
CA LEU A 269 15.50 -6.85 -5.14
C LEU A 269 16.60 -7.41 -6.06
N LYS A 270 16.47 -8.65 -6.56
CA LYS A 270 17.35 -9.16 -7.61
C LYS A 270 17.13 -8.46 -8.96
N GLN A 271 15.91 -8.02 -9.26
CA GLN A 271 15.57 -7.30 -10.49
C GLN A 271 15.88 -5.80 -10.38
N ASP A 272 15.59 -5.21 -9.22
CA ASP A 272 15.81 -3.79 -8.93
C ASP A 272 16.42 -3.64 -7.53
N PRO A 273 17.77 -3.77 -7.41
CA PRO A 273 18.48 -3.77 -6.13
C PRO A 273 18.39 -2.44 -5.37
N ASP A 274 18.16 -1.34 -6.07
CA ASP A 274 18.16 0.01 -5.52
C ASP A 274 16.75 0.55 -5.25
N ASN A 275 15.73 -0.29 -5.35
CA ASN A 275 14.36 0.09 -5.07
C ASN A 275 14.14 0.35 -3.59
N ILE A 276 13.86 1.62 -3.27
CA ILE A 276 13.73 2.10 -1.89
C ILE A 276 12.61 1.40 -1.12
N ASP A 277 11.46 1.19 -1.78
CA ASP A 277 10.31 0.54 -1.16
C ASP A 277 10.57 -0.93 -0.85
N TYR A 278 11.24 -1.64 -1.76
CA TYR A 278 11.60 -3.05 -1.56
C TYR A 278 12.64 -3.21 -0.45
N LEU A 279 13.67 -2.35 -0.44
CA LEU A 279 14.70 -2.31 0.62
C LEU A 279 14.06 -2.03 1.98
N TYR A 280 13.16 -1.05 2.05
CA TYR A 280 12.46 -0.70 3.28
C TYR A 280 11.60 -1.85 3.80
N ASN A 281 10.74 -2.41 2.96
CA ASN A 281 9.83 -3.48 3.36
C ASN A 281 10.56 -4.79 3.71
N SER A 282 11.62 -5.13 2.97
CA SER A 282 12.50 -6.25 3.30
C SER A 282 13.17 -6.04 4.66
N GLY A 283 13.72 -4.85 4.91
CA GLY A 283 14.32 -4.50 6.21
C GLY A 283 13.33 -4.59 7.37
N VAL A 284 12.08 -4.13 7.18
CA VAL A 284 11.02 -4.25 8.18
C VAL A 284 10.67 -5.72 8.45
N ALA A 285 10.54 -6.54 7.41
CA ALA A 285 10.27 -7.97 7.56
C ALA A 285 11.41 -8.70 8.30
N GLN A 286 12.67 -8.43 7.94
CA GLN A 286 13.85 -8.98 8.61
C GLN A 286 13.88 -8.56 10.10
N MET A 287 13.60 -7.27 10.38
CA MET A 287 13.56 -6.76 11.75
C MET A 287 12.46 -7.45 12.59
N ALA A 288 11.29 -7.68 11.99
CA ALA A 288 10.18 -8.38 12.63
C ALA A 288 10.53 -9.84 12.96
N LEU A 289 11.30 -10.52 12.12
CA LEU A 289 11.80 -11.88 12.35
C LEU A 289 13.00 -11.94 13.31
N GLY A 290 13.52 -10.79 13.72
CA GLY A 290 14.71 -10.72 14.61
C GLY A 290 16.04 -10.86 13.87
N HIS A 291 16.06 -10.86 12.56
CA HIS A 291 17.26 -10.93 11.71
C HIS A 291 17.88 -9.52 11.62
N LEU A 292 18.44 -9.04 12.76
CA LEU A 292 18.82 -7.64 12.92
C LEU A 292 19.99 -7.20 12.03
N ASN A 293 20.92 -8.10 11.72
CA ASN A 293 22.06 -7.79 10.86
C ASN A 293 21.60 -7.57 9.41
N GLU A 294 20.79 -8.49 8.90
CA GLU A 294 20.20 -8.43 7.56
C GLU A 294 19.31 -7.20 7.40
N ALA A 295 18.49 -6.90 8.42
CA ALA A 295 17.69 -5.68 8.45
C ALA A 295 18.55 -4.41 8.40
N SER A 296 19.68 -4.40 9.16
CA SER A 296 20.61 -3.26 9.13
C SER A 296 21.22 -3.05 7.76
N GLU A 297 21.64 -4.12 7.07
CA GLU A 297 22.18 -4.04 5.71
C GLU A 297 21.17 -3.42 4.73
N GLN A 298 19.88 -3.83 4.80
CA GLN A 298 18.85 -3.26 3.94
C GLN A 298 18.63 -1.77 4.21
N PHE A 299 18.53 -1.37 5.49
CA PHE A 299 18.34 0.04 5.83
C PHE A 299 19.59 0.88 5.56
N GLU A 300 20.81 0.37 5.78
CA GLU A 300 22.05 1.08 5.43
C GLU A 300 22.15 1.28 3.91
N HIS A 301 21.79 0.28 3.09
CA HIS A 301 21.74 0.42 1.64
C HIS A 301 20.70 1.48 1.25
N LEU A 302 19.48 1.41 1.76
CA LEU A 302 18.45 2.42 1.52
C LEU A 302 18.96 3.83 1.86
N LEU A 303 19.59 4.00 3.03
CA LEU A 303 20.10 5.29 3.49
C LEU A 303 21.31 5.78 2.67
N SER A 304 22.01 4.91 1.95
CA SER A 304 23.03 5.32 0.98
C SER A 304 22.42 5.95 -0.27
N LEU A 305 21.18 5.57 -0.63
CA LEU A 305 20.42 6.09 -1.78
C LEU A 305 19.61 7.33 -1.38
N GLN A 306 18.95 7.26 -0.21
CA GLN A 306 18.14 8.36 0.34
C GLN A 306 18.51 8.60 1.81
N ALA A 307 19.46 9.51 2.02
CA ALA A 307 20.11 9.74 3.30
C ALA A 307 19.18 10.25 4.43
N ASP A 308 18.06 10.86 4.09
CA ASP A 308 17.08 11.47 4.99
C ASP A 308 15.77 10.67 5.10
N HIS A 309 15.77 9.40 4.69
CA HIS A 309 14.59 8.55 4.80
C HIS A 309 14.23 8.28 6.26
N PHE A 310 13.28 9.06 6.77
CA PHE A 310 12.90 9.13 8.18
C PHE A 310 12.63 7.77 8.83
N SER A 311 11.77 6.94 8.20
CA SER A 311 11.39 5.63 8.76
C SER A 311 12.57 4.66 8.81
N ALA A 312 13.47 4.67 7.83
CA ALA A 312 14.66 3.83 7.82
C ALA A 312 15.65 4.25 8.90
N LEU A 313 15.84 5.57 9.11
CA LEU A 313 16.68 6.09 10.19
C LEU A 313 16.19 5.62 11.55
N ASN A 314 14.89 5.68 11.82
CA ASN A 314 14.30 5.23 13.07
C ASN A 314 14.40 3.72 13.27
N ASN A 315 14.11 2.93 12.24
CA ASN A 315 14.19 1.47 12.34
C ASN A 315 15.64 1.02 12.56
N LEU A 316 16.59 1.63 11.85
CA LEU A 316 18.01 1.32 12.04
C LEU A 316 18.51 1.76 13.43
N ALA A 317 18.05 2.90 13.94
CA ALA A 317 18.35 3.32 15.32
C ALA A 317 17.79 2.32 16.34
N ALA A 318 16.56 1.86 16.16
CA ALA A 318 15.95 0.83 17.01
C ALA A 318 16.75 -0.49 16.99
N ILE A 319 17.26 -0.90 15.83
CA ILE A 319 18.15 -2.07 15.72
C ILE A 319 19.43 -1.84 16.53
N PHE A 320 20.11 -0.70 16.37
CA PHE A 320 21.34 -0.42 17.12
C PHE A 320 21.13 -0.27 18.62
N ILE A 321 19.96 0.18 19.09
CA ILE A 321 19.59 0.12 20.51
C ILE A 321 19.51 -1.33 20.97
N ARG A 322 18.87 -2.23 20.22
CA ARG A 322 18.78 -3.67 20.54
C ARG A 322 20.14 -4.37 20.53
N LEU A 323 21.08 -3.89 19.72
CA LEU A 323 22.47 -4.38 19.62
C LEU A 323 23.41 -3.66 20.62
N ASP A 324 22.88 -2.86 21.56
CA ASP A 324 23.61 -2.04 22.55
C ASP A 324 24.65 -1.07 21.94
N ASN A 325 24.47 -0.69 20.68
CA ASN A 325 25.32 0.31 20.02
C ASN A 325 24.69 1.71 20.09
N ARG A 326 24.72 2.29 21.29
CA ARG A 326 24.07 3.57 21.61
C ARG A 326 24.62 4.77 20.84
N ILE A 327 25.91 4.72 20.49
CA ILE A 327 26.56 5.82 19.73
C ILE A 327 25.92 5.92 18.34
N LYS A 328 25.89 4.81 17.60
CA LYS A 328 25.26 4.79 16.26
C LYS A 328 23.75 5.08 16.33
N ALA A 329 23.06 4.54 17.34
CA ALA A 329 21.64 4.81 17.54
C ALA A 329 21.37 6.31 17.71
N ARG A 330 22.18 7.02 18.53
CA ARG A 330 22.04 8.46 18.72
C ARG A 330 22.29 9.25 17.43
N GLU A 331 23.36 8.93 16.70
CA GLU A 331 23.67 9.58 15.42
C GLU A 331 22.51 9.45 14.40
N LEU A 332 21.90 8.27 14.34
CA LEU A 332 20.75 8.03 13.48
C LEU A 332 19.50 8.79 13.93
N LEU A 333 19.24 8.85 15.23
CA LEU A 333 18.13 9.62 15.78
C LEU A 333 18.32 11.13 15.63
N GLU A 334 19.55 11.64 15.72
CA GLU A 334 19.86 13.04 15.40
C GLU A 334 19.49 13.36 13.95
N ARG A 335 19.81 12.47 13.01
CA ARG A 335 19.42 12.58 11.60
C ARG A 335 17.90 12.44 11.41
N ALA A 336 17.25 11.49 12.11
CA ALA A 336 15.79 11.30 12.05
C ALA A 336 15.04 12.55 12.54
N VAL A 337 15.46 13.13 13.68
CA VAL A 337 14.88 14.38 14.19
C VAL A 337 15.14 15.56 13.26
N ALA A 338 16.30 15.62 12.58
CA ALA A 338 16.56 16.63 11.57
C ALA A 338 15.66 16.47 10.34
N ALA A 339 15.37 15.23 9.91
CA ALA A 339 14.48 14.92 8.79
C ALA A 339 13.00 15.20 9.11
N ASN A 340 12.58 14.91 10.36
CA ASN A 340 11.22 15.20 10.84
C ASN A 340 11.24 15.77 12.27
N PRO A 341 11.41 17.08 12.41
CA PRO A 341 11.46 17.73 13.74
C PRO A 341 10.14 17.69 14.53
N ALA A 342 9.04 17.29 13.92
CA ALA A 342 7.75 17.18 14.60
C ALA A 342 7.52 15.80 15.25
N ASP A 343 8.40 14.82 15.00
CA ASP A 343 8.24 13.47 15.55
C ASP A 343 8.68 13.39 17.03
N ASN A 344 7.69 13.33 17.90
CA ASN A 344 7.90 13.26 19.34
C ASN A 344 8.59 11.95 19.79
N ALA A 345 8.36 10.84 19.08
CA ALA A 345 8.92 9.54 19.43
C ALA A 345 10.45 9.52 19.26
N SER A 346 10.95 9.99 18.10
CA SER A 346 12.40 10.10 17.86
C SER A 346 13.06 11.10 18.81
N GLN A 347 12.40 12.24 19.09
CA GLN A 347 12.90 13.22 20.07
C GLN A 347 13.00 12.60 21.47
N HIS A 348 11.99 11.85 21.90
CA HIS A 348 11.98 11.20 23.21
C HIS A 348 13.15 10.22 23.34
N MET A 349 13.33 9.34 22.35
CA MET A 349 14.43 8.38 22.32
C MET A 349 15.81 9.08 22.28
N LEU A 350 15.95 10.15 21.50
CA LEU A 350 17.19 10.91 21.44
C LEU A 350 17.51 11.57 22.80
N ARG A 351 16.51 12.13 23.49
CA ARG A 351 16.68 12.70 24.86
C ARG A 351 17.12 11.61 25.83
N ALA A 352 16.51 10.43 25.78
CA ALA A 352 16.88 9.29 26.61
C ALA A 352 18.36 8.91 26.45
N LEU A 353 18.80 8.71 25.20
CA LEU A 353 20.18 8.33 24.87
C LEU A 353 21.23 9.45 25.13
N SER A 354 20.78 10.71 25.21
CA SER A 354 21.66 11.86 25.45
C SER A 354 21.89 12.16 26.94
N GLY A 355 21.25 11.43 27.84
CA GLY A 355 21.37 11.64 29.31
C GLY A 355 20.76 12.97 29.82
N HIS A 356 19.96 13.67 28.98
CA HIS A 356 19.27 14.91 29.37
C HIS A 356 17.89 14.58 29.93
N SER A 357 17.85 13.90 31.07
CA SER A 357 16.70 13.16 31.57
C SER A 357 15.80 13.90 32.55
N GLN A 358 16.22 15.04 33.10
CA GLN A 358 15.40 15.76 34.06
C GLN A 358 14.28 16.55 33.38
N LYS A 359 13.01 16.22 33.69
CA LYS A 359 11.78 16.85 33.17
C LYS A 359 11.46 16.56 31.70
N ALA A 360 11.80 15.37 31.20
CA ALA A 360 11.28 14.93 29.90
C ALA A 360 9.76 14.75 29.95
N GLU A 361 9.06 15.17 28.91
CA GLU A 361 7.62 14.97 28.78
C GLU A 361 7.33 13.54 28.34
N THR A 362 6.15 13.04 28.69
CA THR A 362 5.59 11.79 28.20
C THR A 362 5.45 11.83 26.68
N ALA A 363 5.79 10.76 26.01
CA ALA A 363 5.67 10.63 24.55
C ALA A 363 4.71 9.46 24.20
N PRO A 364 3.38 9.69 24.14
CA PRO A 364 2.40 8.65 23.85
C PRO A 364 2.66 7.94 22.52
N ASP A 365 3.06 8.69 21.46
CA ASP A 365 3.38 8.14 20.15
C ASP A 365 4.55 7.15 20.20
N TYR A 366 5.54 7.40 21.07
CA TYR A 366 6.65 6.47 21.28
C TYR A 366 6.14 5.13 21.84
N ALA A 367 5.32 5.17 22.90
CA ALA A 367 4.75 3.97 23.51
C ALA A 367 3.87 3.20 22.50
N ALA A 368 2.99 3.90 21.78
CA ALA A 368 2.12 3.29 20.77
C ALA A 368 2.93 2.57 19.68
N ASN A 369 3.96 3.23 19.13
CA ASN A 369 4.81 2.66 18.10
C ASN A 369 5.62 1.46 18.61
N LEU A 370 6.21 1.57 19.80
CA LEU A 370 6.97 0.51 20.45
C LEU A 370 6.11 -0.76 20.60
N PHE A 371 4.93 -0.62 21.19
CA PHE A 371 4.07 -1.76 21.51
C PHE A 371 3.36 -2.34 20.28
N ASN A 372 2.99 -1.52 19.30
CA ASN A 372 2.47 -2.05 18.04
C ASN A 372 3.49 -2.91 17.28
N ASN A 373 4.76 -2.54 17.29
CA ASN A 373 5.83 -3.32 16.67
C ASN A 373 6.20 -4.58 17.45
N TYR A 374 5.86 -4.63 18.74
CA TYR A 374 6.26 -5.69 19.65
C TYR A 374 5.15 -6.69 19.97
N ALA A 375 3.90 -6.40 19.62
CA ALA A 375 2.71 -7.14 20.05
C ALA A 375 2.79 -8.65 19.79
N LEU A 376 3.25 -9.07 18.59
CA LEU A 376 3.29 -10.48 18.18
C LEU A 376 4.19 -11.37 19.05
N PHE A 377 5.25 -10.81 19.61
CA PHE A 377 6.23 -11.56 20.40
C PHE A 377 6.18 -11.21 21.89
N TYR A 378 5.27 -10.31 22.28
CA TYR A 378 5.22 -9.71 23.61
C TYR A 378 5.07 -10.76 24.70
N ASP A 379 4.05 -11.60 24.63
CA ASP A 379 3.76 -12.61 25.66
C ASP A 379 4.91 -13.62 25.79
N GLN A 380 5.42 -14.12 24.67
CA GLN A 380 6.53 -15.07 24.67
C GLN A 380 7.80 -14.45 25.29
N HIS A 381 8.13 -13.22 24.91
CA HIS A 381 9.29 -12.53 25.43
C HIS A 381 9.16 -12.23 26.93
N LEU A 382 8.02 -11.69 27.38
CA LEU A 382 7.80 -11.41 28.79
C LEU A 382 7.86 -12.68 29.65
N GLN A 383 7.19 -13.75 29.24
CA GLN A 383 7.08 -14.98 30.04
C GLN A 383 8.36 -15.81 30.00
N GLN A 384 8.96 -16.02 28.82
CA GLN A 384 10.08 -16.95 28.66
C GLN A 384 11.45 -16.30 28.86
N GLN A 385 11.63 -15.05 28.42
CA GLN A 385 12.94 -14.38 28.47
C GLN A 385 13.06 -13.43 29.67
N LEU A 386 12.01 -12.64 29.97
CA LEU A 386 12.04 -11.65 31.04
C LEU A 386 11.50 -12.17 32.37
N HIS A 387 10.91 -13.36 32.43
CA HIS A 387 10.32 -13.94 33.64
C HIS A 387 9.42 -12.95 34.39
N TYR A 388 8.45 -12.38 33.65
CA TYR A 388 7.53 -11.35 34.15
C TYR A 388 6.61 -11.88 35.25
N THR A 389 6.57 -11.19 36.39
CA THR A 389 5.90 -11.71 37.59
C THR A 389 4.77 -10.82 38.10
N LEU A 390 4.60 -9.59 37.61
CA LEU A 390 3.64 -8.61 38.17
C LEU A 390 2.20 -9.13 38.29
N PRO A 391 1.62 -9.85 37.32
CA PRO A 391 0.27 -10.39 37.48
C PRO A 391 0.11 -11.27 38.72
N ASN A 392 1.09 -12.12 39.01
CA ASN A 392 1.07 -12.98 40.21
C ASN A 392 1.29 -12.17 41.52
N GLN A 393 2.10 -11.11 41.46
CA GLN A 393 2.31 -10.23 42.63
C GLN A 393 1.04 -9.44 42.97
N VAL A 394 0.29 -9.00 41.94
CA VAL A 394 -1.01 -8.33 42.15
C VAL A 394 -2.02 -9.27 42.79
N LEU A 395 -2.12 -10.54 42.34
CA LEU A 395 -3.00 -11.52 42.99
C LEU A 395 -2.71 -11.67 44.48
N LYS A 396 -1.42 -11.74 44.83
CA LYS A 396 -0.99 -11.81 46.23
C LYS A 396 -1.42 -10.55 47.01
N LEU A 397 -1.17 -9.38 46.45
CA LEU A 397 -1.54 -8.10 47.03
C LEU A 397 -3.06 -7.96 47.23
N LEU A 398 -3.87 -8.37 46.23
CA LEU A 398 -5.34 -8.38 46.33
C LEU A 398 -5.83 -9.26 47.48
N ALA A 399 -5.23 -10.47 47.65
CA ALA A 399 -5.55 -11.36 48.76
C ALA A 399 -5.17 -10.74 50.12
N GLU A 400 -4.02 -10.08 50.25
CA GLU A 400 -3.58 -9.39 51.45
C GLU A 400 -4.50 -8.22 51.84
N LEU A 401 -5.04 -7.52 50.84
CA LEU A 401 -6.00 -6.43 51.02
C LEU A 401 -7.45 -6.94 51.20
N ASN A 402 -7.68 -8.25 51.19
CA ASN A 402 -8.99 -8.91 51.27
C ASN A 402 -9.96 -8.43 50.16
N ILE A 403 -9.44 -8.19 48.94
CA ILE A 403 -10.23 -7.84 47.74
C ILE A 403 -10.55 -9.16 47.03
N GLU A 404 -11.66 -9.77 47.35
CA GLU A 404 -12.10 -11.06 46.76
C GLU A 404 -12.96 -10.88 45.52
N SER A 405 -13.57 -9.70 45.33
CA SER A 405 -14.40 -9.37 44.17
C SER A 405 -14.43 -7.87 43.89
N SER A 406 -14.66 -7.52 42.64
CA SER A 406 -14.86 -6.14 42.16
C SER A 406 -16.00 -6.09 41.16
N ASP A 407 -16.92 -5.15 41.33
CA ASP A 407 -18.05 -4.99 40.40
C ASP A 407 -17.58 -4.46 39.02
N HIS A 408 -16.72 -3.43 39.05
CA HIS A 408 -16.14 -2.85 37.84
C HIS A 408 -14.63 -2.66 38.01
N THR A 409 -13.86 -3.40 37.23
CA THR A 409 -12.38 -3.33 37.22
C THR A 409 -11.92 -2.71 35.88
N LEU A 410 -10.91 -1.86 35.94
CA LEU A 410 -10.20 -1.33 34.80
C LEU A 410 -8.75 -1.82 34.82
N ASP A 411 -8.34 -2.47 33.73
CA ASP A 411 -6.95 -2.80 33.41
C ASP A 411 -6.39 -1.68 32.50
N LEU A 412 -5.66 -0.75 33.13
CA LEU A 412 -5.17 0.47 32.50
C LEU A 412 -3.79 0.24 31.91
N GLY A 413 -3.68 0.21 30.58
CA GLY A 413 -2.52 -0.27 29.84
C GLY A 413 -2.50 -1.80 29.79
N CYS A 414 -3.62 -2.40 29.38
CA CYS A 414 -3.84 -3.85 29.46
C CYS A 414 -2.92 -4.68 28.56
N GLY A 415 -2.25 -4.06 27.58
CA GLY A 415 -1.38 -4.73 26.62
C GLY A 415 -2.12 -5.86 25.90
N THR A 416 -1.48 -7.03 25.85
CA THR A 416 -2.06 -8.27 25.32
C THR A 416 -3.02 -8.97 26.30
N GLY A 417 -3.22 -8.43 27.50
CA GLY A 417 -4.14 -8.98 28.50
C GLY A 417 -3.51 -9.95 29.52
N LEU A 418 -2.21 -9.88 29.78
CA LEU A 418 -1.57 -10.74 30.78
C LEU A 418 -2.10 -10.46 32.20
N SER A 419 -2.32 -9.19 32.56
CA SER A 419 -2.94 -8.78 33.82
C SER A 419 -4.41 -9.15 33.88
N GLY A 420 -5.11 -8.98 32.77
CA GLY A 420 -6.54 -9.31 32.65
C GLY A 420 -6.86 -10.77 32.95
N GLN A 421 -5.95 -11.70 32.64
CA GLN A 421 -6.14 -13.13 32.96
C GLN A 421 -6.32 -13.36 34.47
N VAL A 422 -5.58 -12.65 35.30
CA VAL A 422 -5.69 -12.78 36.76
C VAL A 422 -6.79 -11.89 37.34
N LEU A 423 -7.09 -10.75 36.73
CA LEU A 423 -8.14 -9.85 37.16
C LEU A 423 -9.55 -10.37 36.81
N ARG A 424 -9.70 -11.21 35.78
CA ARG A 424 -10.99 -11.74 35.37
C ARG A 424 -11.69 -12.52 36.49
N ASP A 425 -10.94 -13.30 37.23
CA ASP A 425 -11.49 -14.19 38.27
C ASP A 425 -12.17 -13.42 39.43
N ILE A 426 -11.74 -12.16 39.66
CA ILE A 426 -12.28 -11.31 40.72
C ILE A 426 -13.23 -10.23 40.22
N SER A 427 -13.37 -10.05 38.92
CA SER A 427 -14.12 -8.95 38.31
C SER A 427 -15.47 -9.41 37.76
N GLN A 428 -16.57 -8.72 38.14
CA GLN A 428 -17.85 -8.93 37.46
C GLN A 428 -17.83 -8.31 36.06
N HIS A 429 -17.32 -7.08 35.93
CA HIS A 429 -17.04 -6.39 34.68
C HIS A 429 -15.57 -5.99 34.62
N LEU A 430 -14.88 -6.37 33.56
CA LEU A 430 -13.47 -6.09 33.34
C LEU A 430 -13.30 -5.36 32.01
N ASP A 431 -12.92 -4.08 32.12
CA ASP A 431 -12.58 -3.25 30.96
C ASP A 431 -11.05 -3.18 30.81
N GLY A 432 -10.58 -3.16 29.56
CA GLY A 432 -9.18 -2.97 29.21
C GLY A 432 -8.98 -1.77 28.28
N VAL A 433 -7.93 -1.00 28.53
CA VAL A 433 -7.53 0.09 27.64
C VAL A 433 -6.03 0.04 27.39
N ASP A 434 -5.64 0.24 26.13
CA ASP A 434 -4.24 0.37 25.72
C ASP A 434 -4.13 1.33 24.54
N ILE A 435 -2.96 1.98 24.40
CA ILE A 435 -2.70 2.91 23.31
C ILE A 435 -2.34 2.21 22.01
N ALA A 436 -1.93 0.94 22.07
CA ALA A 436 -1.44 0.15 20.94
C ALA A 436 -2.53 -0.77 20.39
N GLY A 437 -3.03 -0.47 19.19
CA GLY A 437 -4.13 -1.22 18.55
C GLY A 437 -3.81 -2.70 18.34
N LYS A 438 -2.56 -3.06 18.01
CA LYS A 438 -2.15 -4.47 17.86
C LYS A 438 -2.14 -5.21 19.22
N MET A 439 -1.83 -4.53 20.33
CA MET A 439 -1.97 -5.11 21.67
C MET A 439 -3.44 -5.41 21.99
N ILE A 440 -4.33 -4.45 21.73
CA ILE A 440 -5.79 -4.61 21.88
C ILE A 440 -6.31 -5.77 21.03
N ALA A 441 -5.81 -5.95 19.81
CA ALA A 441 -6.18 -7.06 18.96
C ALA A 441 -5.83 -8.42 19.60
N GLN A 442 -4.62 -8.55 20.15
CA GLN A 442 -4.18 -9.75 20.88
C GLN A 442 -4.99 -9.99 22.16
N ALA A 443 -5.31 -8.93 22.93
CA ALA A 443 -6.14 -9.03 24.12
C ALA A 443 -7.57 -9.50 23.76
N ARG A 444 -8.11 -9.05 22.63
CA ARG A 444 -9.44 -9.44 22.13
C ARG A 444 -9.50 -10.93 21.78
N GLU A 445 -8.44 -11.49 21.21
CA GLU A 445 -8.38 -12.94 20.90
C GLU A 445 -8.48 -13.82 22.16
N LYS A 446 -8.02 -13.32 23.31
CA LYS A 446 -8.09 -14.05 24.58
C LYS A 446 -9.51 -14.10 25.19
N GLY A 447 -10.41 -13.19 24.78
CA GLY A 447 -11.83 -13.22 25.16
C GLY A 447 -12.09 -13.00 26.67
N ILE A 448 -11.20 -12.30 27.39
CA ILE A 448 -11.27 -12.12 28.84
C ILE A 448 -11.86 -10.79 29.30
N TYR A 449 -11.87 -9.77 28.44
CA TYR A 449 -12.43 -8.46 28.74
C TYR A 449 -13.86 -8.32 28.24
N ASP A 450 -14.68 -7.59 28.98
CA ASP A 450 -16.03 -7.23 28.59
C ASP A 450 -16.00 -6.06 27.57
N GLN A 451 -15.07 -5.11 27.76
CA GLN A 451 -14.81 -4.02 26.81
C GLN A 451 -13.31 -3.80 26.62
N LEU A 452 -12.89 -3.59 25.39
CA LEU A 452 -11.52 -3.22 25.01
C LEU A 452 -11.53 -1.93 24.19
N THR A 453 -10.73 -0.95 24.63
CA THR A 453 -10.65 0.37 23.98
C THR A 453 -9.21 0.70 23.62
N GLU A 454 -8.98 1.09 22.37
CA GLU A 454 -7.72 1.68 21.93
C GLU A 454 -7.76 3.18 22.20
N ALA A 455 -7.00 3.66 23.20
CA ALA A 455 -6.94 5.07 23.58
C ALA A 455 -5.72 5.40 24.43
N GLU A 456 -5.32 6.68 24.45
CA GLU A 456 -4.41 7.22 25.46
C GLU A 456 -5.09 7.25 26.83
N LEU A 457 -4.37 6.84 27.88
CA LEU A 457 -4.93 6.50 29.19
C LEU A 457 -5.62 7.65 29.89
N VAL A 458 -4.97 8.84 29.93
CA VAL A 458 -5.52 10.02 30.62
C VAL A 458 -6.75 10.55 29.87
N THR A 459 -6.71 10.51 28.54
CA THR A 459 -7.83 10.88 27.68
C THR A 459 -9.01 9.94 27.87
N PHE A 460 -8.76 8.62 27.88
CA PHE A 460 -9.79 7.62 28.14
C PHE A 460 -10.47 7.85 29.51
N LEU A 461 -9.68 7.99 30.58
CA LEU A 461 -10.22 8.20 31.92
C LEU A 461 -11.03 9.50 32.01
N ARG A 462 -10.58 10.57 31.37
CA ARG A 462 -11.30 11.85 31.36
C ARG A 462 -12.65 11.76 30.67
N ASP A 463 -12.68 11.08 29.51
CA ASP A 463 -13.84 11.03 28.64
C ASP A 463 -14.84 9.90 29.01
N SER A 464 -14.39 8.85 29.74
CA SER A 464 -15.23 7.75 30.20
C SER A 464 -16.24 8.21 31.26
N PRO A 465 -17.53 7.85 31.15
CA PRO A 465 -18.49 8.09 32.21
C PRO A 465 -18.43 7.05 33.35
N GLN A 466 -17.72 5.93 33.13
CA GLN A 466 -17.69 4.79 34.04
C GLN A 466 -16.91 5.10 35.33
N GLN A 467 -17.41 4.55 36.45
CA GLN A 467 -16.73 4.56 37.75
C GLN A 467 -16.27 3.14 38.07
N TYR A 468 -15.10 3.03 38.69
CA TYR A 468 -14.45 1.74 38.95
C TYR A 468 -14.24 1.49 40.43
N ASN A 469 -14.39 0.24 40.85
CA ASN A 469 -14.05 -0.21 42.21
C ASN A 469 -12.56 -0.57 42.33
N LEU A 470 -11.95 -0.95 41.20
CA LEU A 470 -10.55 -1.30 41.12
C LEU A 470 -9.97 -0.79 39.77
N ILE A 471 -8.91 -0.01 39.83
CA ILE A 471 -8.08 0.36 38.68
C ILE A 471 -6.71 -0.26 38.87
N VAL A 472 -6.22 -1.00 37.90
CA VAL A 472 -4.90 -1.65 37.91
C VAL A 472 -4.08 -1.14 36.74
N ALA A 473 -2.81 -0.76 36.97
CA ALA A 473 -1.89 -0.27 35.95
C ALA A 473 -0.48 -0.89 36.16
N LEU A 474 -0.21 -2.01 35.50
CA LEU A 474 1.05 -2.75 35.65
C LEU A 474 2.00 -2.52 34.49
N ASP A 475 3.23 -2.14 34.81
CA ASP A 475 4.31 -1.86 33.83
C ASP A 475 3.95 -0.74 32.82
N VAL A 476 3.07 0.18 33.24
CA VAL A 476 2.54 1.30 32.45
C VAL A 476 3.18 2.61 32.82
N LEU A 477 3.27 2.91 34.16
CA LEU A 477 3.80 4.18 34.65
C LEU A 477 5.24 4.46 34.22
N PRO A 478 6.09 3.46 33.95
CA PRO A 478 7.42 3.70 33.38
C PRO A 478 7.43 4.35 31.99
N TYR A 479 6.28 4.50 31.31
CA TYR A 479 6.16 5.25 30.06
C TYR A 479 5.62 6.67 30.24
N LEU A 480 5.35 7.05 31.49
CA LEU A 480 4.84 8.36 31.91
C LEU A 480 5.86 9.07 32.78
N GLY A 481 6.20 10.31 32.48
CA GLY A 481 7.10 11.13 33.33
C GLY A 481 6.35 11.75 34.48
N ASP A 482 5.63 12.82 34.25
CA ASP A 482 4.75 13.42 35.24
C ASP A 482 3.45 12.61 35.38
N LEU A 483 3.19 12.13 36.60
CA LEU A 483 2.01 11.33 36.91
C LEU A 483 0.82 12.14 37.41
N ASP A 484 0.95 13.45 37.65
CA ASP A 484 -0.13 14.29 38.16
C ASP A 484 -1.41 14.27 37.28
N PRO A 485 -1.30 14.34 35.93
CA PRO A 485 -2.46 14.22 35.06
C PRO A 485 -3.17 12.85 35.18
N LEU A 486 -2.40 11.77 35.34
CA LEU A 486 -2.94 10.41 35.51
C LEU A 486 -3.67 10.30 36.85
N PHE A 487 -3.05 10.75 37.92
CA PHE A 487 -3.67 10.71 39.26
C PHE A 487 -4.94 11.54 39.33
N THR A 488 -4.97 12.73 38.69
CA THR A 488 -6.17 13.54 38.52
C THR A 488 -7.29 12.75 37.82
N ALA A 489 -6.99 12.09 36.71
CA ALA A 489 -7.98 11.36 35.94
C ALA A 489 -8.45 10.09 36.67
N VAL A 490 -7.53 9.34 37.29
CA VAL A 490 -7.84 8.14 38.10
C VAL A 490 -8.80 8.46 39.22
N THR A 491 -8.52 9.50 40.05
CA THR A 491 -9.37 9.85 41.18
C THR A 491 -10.77 10.30 40.80
N GLN A 492 -10.94 10.87 39.60
CA GLN A 492 -12.27 11.19 39.06
C GLN A 492 -13.07 9.94 38.69
N ARG A 493 -12.44 8.79 38.50
CA ARG A 493 -13.07 7.51 38.06
C ARG A 493 -13.07 6.44 39.16
N LEU A 494 -12.37 6.63 40.26
CA LEU A 494 -12.43 5.76 41.41
C LEU A 494 -13.69 6.08 42.25
N GLN A 495 -14.43 5.03 42.58
CA GLN A 495 -15.51 5.12 43.58
C GLN A 495 -14.91 5.38 44.99
N GLN A 496 -15.77 5.81 45.91
CA GLN A 496 -15.35 5.88 47.33
C GLN A 496 -14.97 4.48 47.84
N ASP A 497 -13.95 4.39 48.64
CA ASP A 497 -13.37 3.12 49.14
C ASP A 497 -12.73 2.20 48.06
N ALA A 498 -12.65 2.65 46.79
CA ALA A 498 -12.04 1.91 45.69
C ALA A 498 -10.52 1.97 45.69
N TYR A 499 -9.89 1.06 44.94
CA TYR A 499 -8.44 0.91 44.94
C TYR A 499 -7.83 1.27 43.58
N PHE A 500 -6.68 1.96 43.64
CA PHE A 500 -5.77 2.11 42.51
C PHE A 500 -4.48 1.33 42.81
N ILE A 501 -4.20 0.30 42.00
CA ILE A 501 -3.01 -0.55 42.15
C ILE A 501 -2.13 -0.34 40.91
N PHE A 502 -0.86 -0.03 41.14
CA PHE A 502 0.07 0.20 40.01
C PHE A 502 1.48 -0.25 40.34
N SER A 503 2.29 -0.47 39.29
CA SER A 503 3.72 -0.65 39.39
C SER A 503 4.50 0.47 38.71
N THR A 504 5.71 0.76 39.24
CA THR A 504 6.64 1.72 38.61
C THR A 504 8.08 1.43 39.00
N GLU A 505 9.03 1.69 38.06
CA GLU A 505 10.47 1.58 38.35
C GLU A 505 10.94 2.60 39.39
N ILE A 506 11.92 2.20 40.20
CA ILE A 506 12.39 2.96 41.35
C ILE A 506 13.43 3.98 40.92
N SER A 507 13.19 5.27 41.25
CA SER A 507 14.16 6.35 41.11
C SER A 507 14.87 6.61 42.46
N GLU A 508 16.14 7.02 42.37
CA GLU A 508 16.93 7.53 43.48
C GLU A 508 16.85 9.06 43.61
N THR A 509 16.21 9.74 42.66
CA THR A 509 16.01 11.20 42.66
C THR A 509 14.75 11.59 43.43
N SER A 510 14.53 12.89 43.64
CA SER A 510 13.37 13.40 44.40
C SER A 510 12.08 13.54 43.59
N THR A 511 12.06 13.16 42.32
CA THR A 511 10.88 13.25 41.46
C THR A 511 10.83 12.06 40.49
N TRP A 512 10.85 12.29 39.18
CA TRP A 512 10.98 11.27 38.15
C TRP A 512 12.16 11.57 37.25
N GLU A 513 12.66 10.54 36.59
CA GLU A 513 13.77 10.64 35.64
C GLU A 513 13.61 9.71 34.47
N LEU A 514 13.89 10.21 33.24
CA LEU A 514 13.94 9.40 32.03
C LEU A 514 15.28 8.65 31.99
N GLN A 515 15.22 7.34 31.80
CA GLN A 515 16.38 6.48 31.69
C GLN A 515 16.81 6.30 30.22
N GLU A 516 18.02 5.81 29.97
CA GLU A 516 18.56 5.54 28.64
C GLU A 516 17.77 4.50 27.84
N ASN A 517 16.99 3.66 28.51
CA ASN A 517 16.05 2.73 27.89
C ASN A 517 14.70 3.36 27.52
N ALA A 518 14.60 4.69 27.59
CA ALA A 518 13.42 5.51 27.36
C ALA A 518 12.23 5.23 28.30
N ARG A 519 12.51 4.65 29.48
CA ARG A 519 11.53 4.43 30.54
C ARG A 519 11.76 5.43 31.68
N PHE A 520 10.70 5.81 32.37
CA PHE A 520 10.75 6.67 33.52
C PHE A 520 10.85 5.85 34.80
N ARG A 521 11.56 6.42 35.77
CA ARG A 521 11.59 5.96 37.15
C ARG A 521 10.97 7.02 38.04
N HIS A 522 10.33 6.60 39.15
CA HIS A 522 9.65 7.50 40.07
C HIS A 522 10.17 7.32 41.48
N HIS A 523 10.39 8.46 42.14
CA HIS A 523 10.85 8.47 43.53
C HIS A 523 9.68 8.25 44.51
N ASN A 524 9.92 7.56 45.58
CA ASN A 524 8.93 7.27 46.63
C ASN A 524 8.21 8.51 47.14
N ASP A 525 8.97 9.56 47.53
CA ASP A 525 8.38 10.78 48.08
C ASP A 525 7.45 11.49 47.11
N TYR A 526 7.75 11.43 45.81
CA TYR A 526 6.88 11.97 44.76
C TYR A 526 5.55 11.22 44.70
N LEU A 527 5.57 9.88 44.75
CA LEU A 527 4.36 9.06 44.74
C LEU A 527 3.48 9.30 45.96
N HIS A 528 4.08 9.42 47.13
CA HIS A 528 3.35 9.75 48.37
C HIS A 528 2.77 11.18 48.36
N GLU A 529 3.49 12.14 47.78
CA GLU A 529 2.99 13.51 47.64
C GLU A 529 1.80 13.58 46.68
N LEU A 530 1.85 12.85 45.53
CA LEU A 530 0.71 12.73 44.62
C LEU A 530 -0.50 12.10 45.32
N ALA A 531 -0.30 11.00 46.05
CA ALA A 531 -1.38 10.39 46.82
C ALA A 531 -2.07 11.41 47.75
N ARG A 532 -1.28 12.17 48.51
CA ARG A 532 -1.78 13.21 49.43
C ARG A 532 -2.54 14.33 48.70
N GLN A 533 -2.00 14.81 47.58
CA GLN A 533 -2.61 15.88 46.76
C GLN A 533 -3.95 15.48 46.18
N HIS A 534 -4.10 14.21 45.79
CA HIS A 534 -5.30 13.68 45.16
C HIS A 534 -6.24 12.93 46.11
N GLY A 535 -6.04 13.04 47.45
CA GLY A 535 -6.94 12.43 48.43
C GLY A 535 -6.90 10.90 48.48
N LEU A 536 -5.79 10.30 48.05
CA LEU A 536 -5.57 8.86 48.12
C LEU A 536 -4.76 8.49 49.35
N SER A 537 -5.11 7.37 49.98
CA SER A 537 -4.33 6.79 51.10
C SER A 537 -3.48 5.64 50.60
N VAL A 538 -2.18 5.68 50.79
CA VAL A 538 -1.30 4.53 50.51
C VAL A 538 -1.58 3.44 51.55
N VAL A 539 -2.11 2.29 51.10
CA VAL A 539 -2.48 1.16 51.97
C VAL A 539 -1.49 0.01 51.89
N SER A 540 -0.76 -0.10 50.79
CA SER A 540 0.35 -1.04 50.63
C SER A 540 1.42 -0.47 49.72
N GLN A 541 2.68 -0.80 50.01
CA GLN A 541 3.83 -0.51 49.16
C GLN A 541 4.87 -1.60 49.36
N GLU A 542 5.18 -2.29 48.29
CA GLU A 542 6.20 -3.34 48.29
C GLU A 542 7.21 -3.09 47.17
N VAL A 543 8.44 -3.57 47.37
CA VAL A 543 9.44 -3.66 46.29
C VAL A 543 9.41 -5.09 45.77
N VAL A 544 9.01 -5.24 44.51
CA VAL A 544 8.90 -6.54 43.85
C VAL A 544 9.88 -6.63 42.68
N ILE A 545 10.29 -7.84 42.33
CA ILE A 545 11.03 -8.06 41.11
C ILE A 545 10.00 -8.20 39.98
N ALA A 546 9.80 -7.16 39.17
CA ALA A 546 8.82 -7.17 38.10
C ALA A 546 9.21 -8.12 36.97
N ARG A 547 10.47 -8.10 36.59
CA ARG A 547 11.06 -8.91 35.51
C ARG A 547 12.57 -9.04 35.68
N ARG A 548 13.19 -9.87 34.81
CA ARG A 548 14.65 -9.94 34.66
C ARG A 548 15.04 -9.45 33.27
N GLN A 549 16.02 -8.55 33.20
CA GLN A 549 16.57 -8.05 31.97
C GLN A 549 18.07 -8.39 31.92
N GLU A 550 18.53 -9.11 30.91
CA GLU A 550 19.93 -9.58 30.81
C GLU A 550 20.43 -10.32 32.08
N GLY A 551 19.52 -11.07 32.70
CA GLY A 551 19.79 -11.79 33.94
C GLY A 551 19.67 -10.94 35.22
N ASN A 552 19.65 -9.60 35.13
CA ASN A 552 19.52 -8.69 36.23
C ASN A 552 18.07 -8.52 36.67
N ALA A 553 17.81 -8.48 37.97
CA ALA A 553 16.51 -8.19 38.53
C ALA A 553 16.14 -6.71 38.30
N VAL A 554 14.93 -6.45 37.78
CA VAL A 554 14.37 -5.09 37.69
C VAL A 554 13.38 -4.92 38.84
N PRO A 555 13.75 -4.17 39.89
CA PRO A 555 12.87 -3.90 41.02
C PRO A 555 11.89 -2.77 40.67
N GLU A 556 10.63 -2.95 41.04
CA GLU A 556 9.58 -1.94 40.94
C GLU A 556 8.88 -1.75 42.28
N TYR A 557 8.32 -0.57 42.51
CA TYR A 557 7.28 -0.41 43.52
C TYR A 557 5.99 -1.04 42.97
N LEU A 558 5.37 -1.92 43.77
CA LEU A 558 3.98 -2.31 43.62
C LEU A 558 3.22 -1.60 44.77
N MET A 559 2.33 -0.68 44.38
CA MET A 559 1.62 0.18 45.31
C MET A 559 0.12 -0.02 45.20
N ALA A 560 -0.55 -0.02 46.35
CA ALA A 560 -2.01 0.08 46.43
C ALA A 560 -2.40 1.36 47.15
N MET A 561 -3.24 2.16 46.54
CA MET A 561 -3.79 3.38 47.09
C MET A 561 -5.32 3.28 47.16
N LYS A 562 -5.93 3.76 48.20
CA LYS A 562 -7.37 3.75 48.43
C LYS A 562 -7.95 5.15 48.36
N ASN A 563 -9.04 5.33 47.65
CA ASN A 563 -9.82 6.56 47.60
C ASN A 563 -10.62 6.67 48.93
N ILE A 564 -10.40 7.71 49.70
CA ILE A 564 -10.99 7.85 51.03
C ILE A 564 -12.25 8.72 51.00
#